data_9d37592f022fccc23e0244a9c01674d8
#
_entry.id   9d37592f022fccc23e0244a9c01674d8
#
_cell.length_a   1.000
_cell.length_b   1.000
_cell.length_c   1.000
_cell.angle_alpha   90.00
_cell.angle_beta   90.00
_cell.angle_gamma   90.00
#
_symmetry.space_group_name_H-M   'P 1'
#
loop_
_entity.id
_entity.type
_entity.pdbx_description
1 polymer ?
#
loop_
_entity_poly.entity_id
_entity_poly.type
_entity_poly.pdbx_seq_one_letter_code
_entity_poly.pdbx_strand_id
1 'polypeptide(L)'
;MIKKLGRNDHCWCGSGKKYKACHEAFDDKLRYLEDIGHIVPSHKLIKTPEQIEKIKESARINVACLDAVAAAIHEGMNTAEIDKIVYDVTTDMGGIPAPLNYEGYPYSVCTSVNEQVCHGFPSKDVILKSGDIINVDCSTILHGYFSDSSRMFCIGDVSEEKRMAFLSLFSRRRMAGRLSVLYGRRCEHGVLHGGRRCQRAVLPRTETDAASLLLSGRCAAAIKTISAE
;
A
#
# COMPACT_ATOMS: atom_id res chain seq x y z
N MET A 1 11.86 21.91 -3.21
CA MET A 1 12.84 22.72 -2.39
C MET A 1 12.28 22.87 -0.98
N ILE A 2 12.98 22.38 0.03
CA ILE A 2 12.62 22.51 1.45
C ILE A 2 12.86 23.97 1.88
N LYS A 3 11.82 24.64 2.42
CA LYS A 3 11.97 26.02 2.92
C LYS A 3 13.00 26.05 4.04
N LYS A 4 14.07 26.83 3.91
CA LYS A 4 15.09 26.99 4.94
C LYS A 4 14.52 27.82 6.10
N LEU A 5 14.32 27.16 7.25
CA LEU A 5 13.92 27.82 8.50
C LEU A 5 15.16 28.25 9.28
N GLY A 6 15.04 29.34 10.06
CA GLY A 6 16.04 29.71 11.04
C GLY A 6 16.04 28.73 12.21
N ARG A 7 17.21 28.45 12.80
CA ARG A 7 17.37 27.45 13.88
C ARG A 7 16.48 27.72 15.10
N ASN A 8 16.13 28.97 15.36
CA ASN A 8 15.30 29.38 16.48
C ASN A 8 13.81 29.58 16.13
N ASP A 9 13.44 29.45 14.86
CA ASP A 9 12.06 29.57 14.40
C ASP A 9 11.21 28.39 14.94
N HIS A 10 9.91 28.58 14.97
CA HIS A 10 9.00 27.47 15.24
C HIS A 10 9.10 26.40 14.15
N CYS A 11 9.13 25.13 14.56
CA CYS A 11 9.23 24.03 13.63
C CYS A 11 8.00 23.97 12.71
N TRP A 12 8.23 23.66 11.44
CA TRP A 12 7.17 23.52 10.44
C TRP A 12 6.12 22.44 10.77
N CYS A 13 6.44 21.49 11.65
CA CYS A 13 5.53 20.39 12.03
C CYS A 13 4.41 20.80 13.00
N GLY A 14 4.36 22.05 13.44
CA GLY A 14 3.33 22.54 14.36
C GLY A 14 3.50 22.13 15.83
N SER A 15 4.61 21.45 16.19
CA SER A 15 4.86 20.98 17.58
C SER A 15 5.10 22.08 18.62
N GLY A 16 5.21 23.36 18.20
CA GLY A 16 5.57 24.48 19.04
C GLY A 16 7.06 24.52 19.46
N LYS A 17 7.85 23.48 19.13
CA LYS A 17 9.28 23.43 19.44
C LYS A 17 10.09 24.30 18.46
N LYS A 18 11.27 24.77 18.91
CA LYS A 18 12.23 25.41 18.02
C LYS A 18 12.74 24.39 16.98
N TYR A 19 12.94 24.86 15.74
CA TYR A 19 13.38 24.02 14.62
C TYR A 19 14.64 23.19 14.95
N LYS A 20 15.67 23.80 15.56
CA LYS A 20 16.89 23.12 15.98
C LYS A 20 16.70 21.95 16.96
N ALA A 21 15.64 22.00 17.76
CA ALA A 21 15.33 20.97 18.76
C ALA A 21 14.27 19.98 18.26
N CYS A 22 13.89 20.07 16.96
CA CYS A 22 12.81 19.25 16.40
C CYS A 22 13.24 18.59 15.08
N HIS A 23 13.21 19.29 13.97
CA HIS A 23 13.40 18.71 12.64
C HIS A 23 14.65 19.19 11.90
N GLU A 24 15.52 20.04 12.47
CA GLU A 24 16.73 20.52 11.79
C GLU A 24 17.61 19.36 11.30
N ALA A 25 17.94 18.41 12.18
CA ALA A 25 18.78 17.26 11.83
C ALA A 25 18.13 16.33 10.77
N PHE A 26 16.81 16.22 10.79
CA PHE A 26 16.07 15.46 9.77
C PHE A 26 16.12 16.17 8.42
N ASP A 27 15.87 17.47 8.39
CA ASP A 27 15.88 18.27 7.16
C ASP A 27 17.31 18.43 6.59
N ASP A 28 18.34 18.48 7.44
CA ASP A 28 19.74 18.45 7.00
C ASP A 28 20.07 17.15 6.27
N LYS A 29 19.57 16.02 6.78
CA LYS A 29 19.73 14.72 6.12
C LYS A 29 19.00 14.69 4.77
N LEU A 30 17.81 15.27 4.70
CA LEU A 30 17.06 15.35 3.45
C LEU A 30 17.77 16.22 2.42
N ARG A 31 18.32 17.38 2.83
CA ARG A 31 19.13 18.24 1.95
C ARG A 31 20.36 17.51 1.42
N TYR A 32 21.08 16.81 2.30
CA TYR A 32 22.21 15.98 1.86
C TYR A 32 21.80 14.95 0.80
N LEU A 33 20.63 14.29 0.98
CA LEU A 33 20.13 13.33 -0.01
C LEU A 33 19.75 14.02 -1.34
N GLU A 34 19.17 15.23 -1.29
CA GLU A 34 18.89 16.04 -2.48
C GLU A 34 20.18 16.43 -3.21
N ASP A 35 21.22 16.87 -2.46
CA ASP A 35 22.53 17.27 -3.00
C ASP A 35 23.26 16.12 -3.72
N ILE A 36 23.07 14.88 -3.28
CA ILE A 36 23.64 13.69 -3.95
C ILE A 36 22.70 13.08 -5.01
N GLY A 37 21.66 13.82 -5.42
CA GLY A 37 20.81 13.47 -6.58
C GLY A 37 19.58 12.63 -6.27
N HIS A 38 19.19 12.42 -5.00
CA HIS A 38 17.94 11.78 -4.66
C HIS A 38 16.75 12.75 -4.79
N ILE A 39 15.60 12.21 -5.21
CA ILE A 39 14.34 12.97 -5.21
C ILE A 39 13.80 13.01 -3.78
N VAL A 40 13.77 14.19 -3.18
CA VAL A 40 13.25 14.41 -1.83
C VAL A 40 11.84 15.00 -1.92
N PRO A 41 10.82 14.33 -1.36
CA PRO A 41 9.46 14.84 -1.33
C PRO A 41 9.33 16.14 -0.52
N SER A 42 8.41 17.01 -0.94
CA SER A 42 8.10 18.24 -0.20
C SER A 42 7.44 17.92 1.16
N HIS A 43 7.68 18.76 2.17
CA HIS A 43 6.99 18.71 3.46
C HIS A 43 5.46 18.78 3.34
N LYS A 44 4.92 19.30 2.25
CA LYS A 44 3.46 19.32 1.98
C LYS A 44 2.85 17.92 1.91
N LEU A 45 3.66 16.88 1.64
CA LEU A 45 3.20 15.49 1.62
C LEU A 45 3.07 14.88 3.03
N ILE A 46 3.65 15.51 4.05
CA ILE A 46 3.54 15.06 5.44
C ILE A 46 2.17 15.46 5.98
N LYS A 47 1.38 14.47 6.37
CA LYS A 47 0.01 14.67 6.85
C LYS A 47 0.01 15.14 8.31
N THR A 48 -0.92 16.04 8.63
CA THR A 48 -1.20 16.43 10.03
C THR A 48 -1.98 15.34 10.76
N PRO A 49 -2.00 15.33 12.12
CA PRO A 49 -2.83 14.40 12.87
C PRO A 49 -4.31 14.43 12.44
N GLU A 50 -4.87 15.60 12.18
CA GLU A 50 -6.26 15.79 11.74
C GLU A 50 -6.49 15.17 10.36
N GLN A 51 -5.54 15.33 9.43
CA GLN A 51 -5.58 14.71 8.12
C GLN A 51 -5.50 13.19 8.22
N ILE A 52 -4.66 12.68 9.13
CA ILE A 52 -4.54 11.24 9.37
C ILE A 52 -5.87 10.65 9.88
N GLU A 53 -6.56 11.33 10.81
CA GLU A 53 -7.87 10.86 11.27
C GLU A 53 -8.90 10.83 10.14
N LYS A 54 -8.93 11.83 9.27
CA LYS A 54 -9.82 11.82 8.09
C LYS A 54 -9.49 10.71 7.09
N ILE A 55 -8.20 10.41 6.89
CA ILE A 55 -7.79 9.25 6.09
C ILE A 55 -8.27 7.94 6.74
N LYS A 56 -8.20 7.83 8.08
CA LYS A 56 -8.72 6.67 8.80
C LYS A 56 -10.25 6.54 8.69
N GLU A 57 -10.99 7.65 8.65
CA GLU A 57 -12.44 7.63 8.40
C GLU A 57 -12.75 7.05 7.02
N SER A 58 -12.05 7.50 5.97
CA SER A 58 -12.15 6.91 4.64
C SER A 58 -11.76 5.41 4.65
N ALA A 59 -10.70 5.02 5.36
CA ALA A 59 -10.24 3.64 5.44
C ALA A 59 -11.24 2.70 6.11
N ARG A 60 -12.11 3.19 7.01
CA ARG A 60 -13.20 2.39 7.60
C ARG A 60 -14.19 1.91 6.54
N ILE A 61 -14.44 2.72 5.51
CA ILE A 61 -15.30 2.33 4.38
C ILE A 61 -14.65 1.21 3.59
N ASN A 62 -13.36 1.30 3.26
CA ASN A 62 -12.65 0.22 2.58
C ASN A 62 -12.70 -1.10 3.36
N VAL A 63 -12.52 -1.04 4.69
CA VAL A 63 -12.63 -2.24 5.54
C VAL A 63 -14.03 -2.82 5.47
N ALA A 64 -15.08 -1.98 5.55
CA ALA A 64 -16.46 -2.42 5.44
C ALA A 64 -16.76 -3.06 4.07
N CYS A 65 -16.25 -2.49 2.97
CA CYS A 65 -16.36 -3.09 1.64
C CYS A 65 -15.72 -4.48 1.58
N LEU A 66 -14.50 -4.61 2.06
CA LEU A 66 -13.78 -5.89 2.05
C LEU A 66 -14.41 -6.92 2.98
N ASP A 67 -15.03 -6.51 4.09
CA ASP A 67 -15.78 -7.40 4.98
C ASP A 67 -17.11 -7.84 4.35
N ALA A 68 -17.81 -6.93 3.65
CA ALA A 68 -19.01 -7.27 2.90
C ALA A 68 -18.72 -8.26 1.77
N VAL A 69 -17.64 -8.03 1.03
CA VAL A 69 -17.16 -8.99 0.02
C VAL A 69 -16.83 -10.34 0.66
N ALA A 70 -16.12 -10.35 1.80
CA ALA A 70 -15.76 -11.57 2.52
C ALA A 70 -16.98 -12.39 2.95
N ALA A 71 -18.09 -11.73 3.29
CA ALA A 71 -19.34 -12.36 3.69
C ALA A 71 -20.13 -12.92 2.50
N ALA A 72 -19.94 -12.39 1.30
CA ALA A 72 -20.72 -12.71 0.11
C ALA A 72 -20.00 -13.62 -0.90
N ILE A 73 -18.67 -13.52 -0.97
CA ILE A 73 -17.88 -14.17 -2.02
C ILE A 73 -17.95 -15.70 -1.96
N HIS A 74 -18.23 -16.33 -3.08
CA HIS A 74 -18.39 -17.78 -3.19
C HIS A 74 -18.08 -18.28 -4.62
N GLU A 75 -17.92 -19.59 -4.75
CA GLU A 75 -17.81 -20.25 -6.06
C GLU A 75 -19.10 -20.03 -6.88
N GLY A 76 -18.95 -19.70 -8.15
CA GLY A 76 -20.05 -19.38 -9.06
C GLY A 76 -20.42 -17.90 -9.10
N MET A 77 -19.92 -17.07 -8.18
CA MET A 77 -20.09 -15.62 -8.22
C MET A 77 -19.30 -15.01 -9.37
N ASN A 78 -19.87 -14.06 -10.10
CA ASN A 78 -19.10 -13.31 -11.09
C ASN A 78 -18.50 -12.04 -10.47
N THR A 79 -17.40 -11.54 -11.05
CA THR A 79 -16.68 -10.40 -10.45
C THR A 79 -17.43 -9.07 -10.57
N ALA A 80 -18.43 -8.93 -11.44
CA ALA A 80 -19.30 -7.75 -11.48
C ALA A 80 -20.24 -7.66 -10.26
N GLU A 81 -20.55 -8.79 -9.61
CA GLU A 81 -21.30 -8.78 -8.34
C GLU A 81 -20.46 -8.21 -7.21
N ILE A 82 -19.13 -8.46 -7.21
CA ILE A 82 -18.19 -7.86 -6.26
C ILE A 82 -18.17 -6.33 -6.45
N ASP A 83 -18.11 -5.87 -7.70
CA ASP A 83 -18.18 -4.43 -8.01
C ASP A 83 -19.45 -3.78 -7.44
N LYS A 84 -20.58 -4.43 -7.62
CA LYS A 84 -21.84 -3.95 -7.07
C LYS A 84 -21.83 -3.85 -5.54
N ILE A 85 -21.29 -4.86 -4.85
CA ILE A 85 -21.17 -4.85 -3.38
C ILE A 85 -20.32 -3.68 -2.92
N VAL A 86 -19.15 -3.47 -3.56
CA VAL A 86 -18.26 -2.38 -3.20
C VAL A 86 -18.87 -1.02 -3.48
N TYR A 87 -19.55 -0.86 -4.61
CA TYR A 87 -20.27 0.35 -4.94
C TYR A 87 -21.34 0.69 -3.90
N ASP A 88 -22.22 -0.28 -3.61
CA ASP A 88 -23.35 -0.09 -2.67
C ASP A 88 -22.81 0.29 -1.28
N VAL A 89 -21.88 -0.49 -0.71
CA VAL A 89 -21.32 -0.21 0.63
C VAL A 89 -20.60 1.14 0.68
N THR A 90 -19.81 1.48 -0.35
CA THR A 90 -19.11 2.75 -0.39
C THR A 90 -20.05 3.93 -0.39
N THR A 91 -21.09 3.89 -1.23
CA THR A 91 -22.07 4.97 -1.37
C THR A 91 -23.02 5.07 -0.18
N ASP A 92 -23.45 3.95 0.40
CA ASP A 92 -24.29 3.93 1.60
C ASP A 92 -23.58 4.52 2.82
N MET A 93 -22.27 4.41 2.89
CA MET A 93 -21.42 5.03 3.92
C MET A 93 -21.02 6.48 3.58
N GLY A 94 -21.52 7.05 2.50
CA GLY A 94 -21.26 8.43 2.07
C GLY A 94 -19.91 8.66 1.40
N GLY A 95 -19.20 7.59 1.04
CA GLY A 95 -17.97 7.62 0.27
C GLY A 95 -18.21 7.64 -1.24
N ILE A 96 -17.13 7.83 -1.98
CA ILE A 96 -17.10 7.72 -3.45
C ILE A 96 -16.04 6.66 -3.78
N PRO A 97 -16.35 5.63 -4.59
CA PRO A 97 -15.33 4.71 -5.09
C PRO A 97 -14.30 5.48 -5.92
N ALA A 98 -13.04 5.50 -5.47
CA ALA A 98 -12.01 6.32 -6.11
C ALA A 98 -11.68 5.88 -7.55
N PRO A 99 -11.73 4.57 -7.91
CA PRO A 99 -11.47 4.14 -9.28
C PRO A 99 -12.56 4.58 -10.28
N LEU A 100 -13.81 4.73 -9.80
CA LEU A 100 -14.96 4.97 -10.68
C LEU A 100 -14.81 6.30 -11.43
N ASN A 101 -14.83 6.20 -12.75
CA ASN A 101 -14.62 7.31 -13.70
C ASN A 101 -13.19 7.91 -13.72
N TYR A 102 -12.25 7.35 -12.95
CA TYR A 102 -10.85 7.77 -13.02
C TYR A 102 -10.25 7.33 -14.36
N GLU A 103 -9.81 8.28 -15.17
CA GLU A 103 -9.28 8.06 -16.53
C GLU A 103 -10.16 7.14 -17.41
N GLY A 104 -11.49 7.19 -17.19
CA GLY A 104 -12.46 6.37 -17.93
C GLY A 104 -12.67 4.95 -17.39
N TYR A 105 -12.12 4.62 -16.22
CA TYR A 105 -12.36 3.33 -15.57
C TYR A 105 -13.82 3.22 -15.11
N PRO A 106 -14.61 2.22 -15.59
CA PRO A 106 -16.08 2.22 -15.39
C PRO A 106 -16.54 1.51 -14.12
N TYR A 107 -15.64 1.04 -13.26
CA TYR A 107 -15.94 0.21 -12.11
C TYR A 107 -15.50 0.84 -10.78
N SER A 108 -16.05 0.31 -9.67
CA SER A 108 -15.79 0.82 -8.31
C SER A 108 -14.63 0.15 -7.61
N VAL A 109 -14.14 -0.97 -8.16
CA VAL A 109 -13.14 -1.85 -7.56
C VAL A 109 -12.30 -2.52 -8.65
N CYS A 110 -11.08 -2.94 -8.32
CA CYS A 110 -10.32 -3.84 -9.17
C CYS A 110 -10.43 -5.27 -8.64
N THR A 111 -10.64 -6.24 -9.56
CA THR A 111 -10.78 -7.66 -9.25
C THR A 111 -9.78 -8.47 -10.08
N SER A 112 -8.70 -8.92 -9.46
CA SER A 112 -7.61 -9.61 -10.15
C SER A 112 -7.60 -11.09 -9.79
N VAL A 113 -7.95 -11.96 -10.75
CA VAL A 113 -8.11 -13.40 -10.55
C VAL A 113 -6.85 -14.14 -11.02
N ASN A 114 -6.33 -15.05 -10.20
CA ASN A 114 -5.20 -15.93 -10.47
C ASN A 114 -3.95 -15.18 -10.95
N GLU A 115 -3.58 -15.30 -12.22
CA GLU A 115 -2.38 -14.70 -12.81
C GLU A 115 -2.47 -13.19 -13.06
N GLN A 116 -3.66 -12.60 -12.93
CA GLN A 116 -3.81 -11.14 -13.00
C GLN A 116 -3.12 -10.48 -11.81
N VAL A 117 -2.05 -9.73 -12.06
CA VAL A 117 -1.25 -9.11 -11.00
C VAL A 117 -1.99 -7.96 -10.31
N CYS A 118 -2.66 -7.08 -11.08
CA CYS A 118 -3.43 -5.93 -10.60
C CYS A 118 -4.37 -5.40 -11.68
N HIS A 119 -5.28 -4.49 -11.28
CA HIS A 119 -6.20 -3.75 -12.14
C HIS A 119 -7.10 -4.64 -13.02
N GLY A 120 -7.47 -5.84 -12.52
CA GLY A 120 -8.45 -6.69 -13.19
C GLY A 120 -9.82 -6.00 -13.23
N PHE A 121 -10.48 -6.04 -14.39
CA PHE A 121 -11.80 -5.43 -14.58
C PHE A 121 -12.90 -6.36 -14.09
N PRO A 122 -13.80 -5.91 -13.23
CA PRO A 122 -15.02 -6.65 -12.92
C PRO A 122 -15.81 -6.99 -14.19
N SER A 123 -16.25 -8.24 -14.31
CA SER A 123 -17.00 -8.71 -15.48
C SER A 123 -18.05 -9.76 -15.10
N LYS A 124 -19.15 -9.78 -15.83
CA LYS A 124 -20.16 -10.85 -15.73
C LYS A 124 -19.67 -12.18 -16.31
N ASP A 125 -18.65 -12.12 -17.18
CA ASP A 125 -18.11 -13.31 -17.85
C ASP A 125 -16.99 -13.98 -17.02
N VAL A 126 -16.45 -13.29 -16.01
CA VAL A 126 -15.44 -13.84 -15.10
C VAL A 126 -16.13 -14.41 -13.88
N ILE A 127 -16.38 -15.74 -13.92
CA ILE A 127 -17.04 -16.49 -12.87
C ILE A 127 -15.99 -17.19 -12.02
N LEU A 128 -16.04 -16.98 -10.70
CA LEU A 128 -15.13 -17.58 -9.73
C LEU A 128 -15.37 -19.09 -9.62
N LYS A 129 -14.30 -19.87 -9.59
CA LYS A 129 -14.31 -21.33 -9.52
C LYS A 129 -13.54 -21.82 -8.31
N SER A 130 -13.87 -22.99 -7.82
CA SER A 130 -13.04 -23.67 -6.82
C SER A 130 -11.59 -23.77 -7.30
N GLY A 131 -10.65 -23.42 -6.46
CA GLY A 131 -9.22 -23.34 -6.78
C GLY A 131 -8.73 -21.96 -7.23
N ASP A 132 -9.60 -20.98 -7.43
CA ASP A 132 -9.21 -19.62 -7.74
C ASP A 132 -8.73 -18.86 -6.49
N ILE A 133 -7.81 -17.93 -6.72
CA ILE A 133 -7.50 -16.85 -5.80
C ILE A 133 -7.86 -15.53 -6.46
N ILE A 134 -8.38 -14.59 -5.70
CA ILE A 134 -8.75 -13.27 -6.22
C ILE A 134 -8.27 -12.18 -5.27
N ASN A 135 -7.65 -11.15 -5.82
CA ASN A 135 -7.39 -9.89 -5.11
C ASN A 135 -8.55 -8.92 -5.39
N VAL A 136 -9.18 -8.43 -4.34
CA VAL A 136 -10.17 -7.36 -4.40
C VAL A 136 -9.53 -6.11 -3.82
N ASP A 137 -9.43 -5.07 -4.65
CA ASP A 137 -8.67 -3.84 -4.37
C ASP A 137 -9.59 -2.64 -4.41
N CYS A 138 -9.85 -2.08 -3.21
CA CYS A 138 -10.82 -1.02 -2.96
C CYS A 138 -10.10 0.28 -2.62
N SER A 139 -10.47 1.36 -3.30
CA SER A 139 -10.04 2.72 -2.95
C SER A 139 -11.26 3.61 -2.77
N THR A 140 -11.27 4.41 -1.71
CA THR A 140 -12.40 5.26 -1.35
C THR A 140 -11.97 6.71 -1.15
N ILE A 141 -12.83 7.63 -1.57
CA ILE A 141 -12.73 9.06 -1.25
C ILE A 141 -13.84 9.41 -0.26
N LEU A 142 -13.48 9.97 0.89
CA LEU A 142 -14.41 10.55 1.85
C LEU A 142 -13.97 11.96 2.22
N HIS A 143 -14.83 12.96 1.95
CA HIS A 143 -14.53 14.38 2.22
C HIS A 143 -13.19 14.85 1.64
N GLY A 144 -12.80 14.34 0.45
CA GLY A 144 -11.55 14.67 -0.21
C GLY A 144 -10.31 13.91 0.30
N TYR A 145 -10.48 12.96 1.24
CA TYR A 145 -9.40 12.11 1.75
C TYR A 145 -9.51 10.72 1.17
N PHE A 146 -8.39 10.24 0.65
CA PHE A 146 -8.29 8.94 0.01
C PHE A 146 -7.83 7.87 1.00
N SER A 147 -8.37 6.67 0.82
CA SER A 147 -7.87 5.45 1.43
C SER A 147 -7.81 4.36 0.38
N ASP A 148 -6.90 3.42 0.56
CA ASP A 148 -6.63 2.32 -0.36
C ASP A 148 -6.28 1.06 0.42
N SER A 149 -6.91 -0.06 0.07
CA SER A 149 -6.64 -1.35 0.69
C SER A 149 -7.15 -2.50 -0.15
N SER A 150 -6.44 -3.61 -0.12
CA SER A 150 -6.84 -4.82 -0.83
C SER A 150 -6.85 -6.05 0.08
N ARG A 151 -7.61 -7.06 -0.33
CA ARG A 151 -7.68 -8.37 0.32
C ARG A 151 -7.69 -9.49 -0.71
N MET A 152 -6.90 -10.52 -0.43
CA MET A 152 -6.95 -11.76 -1.19
C MET A 152 -8.00 -12.69 -0.62
N PHE A 153 -8.72 -13.38 -1.50
CA PHE A 153 -9.70 -14.42 -1.16
C PHE A 153 -9.33 -15.73 -1.86
N CYS A 154 -9.52 -16.83 -1.16
CA CYS A 154 -9.42 -18.18 -1.71
C CYS A 154 -10.84 -18.71 -1.97
N ILE A 155 -11.09 -19.25 -3.15
CA ILE A 155 -12.40 -19.77 -3.56
C ILE A 155 -12.34 -21.30 -3.51
N GLY A 156 -13.18 -21.91 -2.67
CA GLY A 156 -13.22 -23.37 -2.53
C GLY A 156 -11.87 -24.00 -2.15
N ASP A 157 -11.53 -25.11 -2.78
CA ASP A 157 -10.31 -25.87 -2.54
C ASP A 157 -9.14 -25.32 -3.37
N VAL A 158 -8.32 -24.49 -2.75
CA VAL A 158 -7.14 -23.86 -3.36
C VAL A 158 -5.91 -24.71 -3.09
N SER A 159 -5.04 -24.90 -4.10
CA SER A 159 -3.81 -25.66 -3.96
C SER A 159 -2.89 -25.08 -2.86
N GLU A 160 -2.08 -25.95 -2.26
CA GLU A 160 -1.15 -25.53 -1.21
C GLU A 160 -0.15 -24.47 -1.72
N GLU A 161 0.28 -24.56 -2.97
CA GLU A 161 1.16 -23.57 -3.59
C GLU A 161 0.51 -22.16 -3.60
N LYS A 162 -0.75 -22.04 -4.07
CA LYS A 162 -1.50 -20.79 -4.06
C LYS A 162 -1.75 -20.30 -2.63
N ARG A 163 -2.07 -21.22 -1.70
CA ARG A 163 -2.28 -20.91 -0.28
C ARG A 163 -0.99 -20.38 0.36
N MET A 164 0.16 -20.98 0.05
CA MET A 164 1.46 -20.51 0.55
C MET A 164 1.86 -19.15 -0.06
N ALA A 165 1.56 -18.89 -1.33
CA ALA A 165 1.73 -17.57 -1.93
C ALA A 165 0.90 -16.51 -1.19
N PHE A 166 -0.37 -16.80 -0.91
CA PHE A 166 -1.25 -15.96 -0.10
C PHE A 166 -0.67 -15.70 1.31
N LEU A 167 -0.29 -16.75 2.04
CA LEU A 167 0.26 -16.65 3.40
C LEU A 167 1.61 -15.93 3.43
N SER A 168 2.44 -16.05 2.39
CA SER A 168 3.74 -15.40 2.33
C SER A 168 3.62 -13.87 2.23
N LEU A 169 2.57 -13.37 1.58
CA LEU A 169 2.25 -11.93 1.56
C LEU A 169 1.89 -11.40 2.95
N PHE A 170 1.16 -12.19 3.75
CA PHE A 170 0.78 -11.80 5.12
C PHE A 170 1.87 -12.08 6.17
N SER A 171 2.66 -13.12 6.00
CA SER A 171 3.68 -13.51 6.98
C SER A 171 5.00 -12.74 6.81
N ARG A 172 5.19 -11.95 5.75
CA ARG A 172 6.37 -11.08 5.62
C ARG A 172 6.57 -10.17 6.85
N ARG A 173 5.51 -9.73 7.51
CA ARG A 173 5.62 -9.00 8.79
C ARG A 173 6.19 -9.85 9.94
N ARG A 174 5.91 -11.17 9.99
CA ARG A 174 6.47 -12.07 11.00
C ARG A 174 7.79 -12.73 10.57
N MET A 175 7.98 -12.96 9.28
CA MET A 175 9.21 -13.52 8.74
C MET A 175 10.33 -12.49 8.57
N ALA A 176 10.05 -11.21 8.37
CA ALA A 176 11.08 -10.17 8.32
C ALA A 176 11.94 -10.19 9.59
N GLY A 177 11.34 -10.37 10.77
CA GLY A 177 12.07 -10.55 12.02
C GLY A 177 12.84 -11.88 12.11
N ARG A 178 12.31 -12.98 11.57
CA ARG A 178 12.98 -14.29 11.57
C ARG A 178 13.96 -14.49 10.43
N LEU A 179 13.66 -13.93 9.24
CA LEU A 179 14.57 -13.98 8.09
C LEU A 179 15.79 -13.08 8.29
N SER A 180 15.64 -11.91 8.93
CA SER A 180 16.78 -11.06 9.27
C SER A 180 17.72 -11.75 10.25
N VAL A 181 17.20 -12.54 11.19
CA VAL A 181 18.02 -13.34 12.11
C VAL A 181 18.72 -14.51 11.40
N LEU A 182 18.05 -15.17 10.45
CA LEU A 182 18.65 -16.28 9.67
C LEU A 182 19.68 -15.78 8.65
N TYR A 183 19.42 -14.67 7.96
CA TYR A 183 20.37 -14.07 7.04
C TYR A 183 21.53 -13.38 7.77
N GLY A 184 21.29 -12.72 8.91
CA GLY A 184 22.34 -12.14 9.74
C GLY A 184 23.32 -13.20 10.24
N ARG A 185 22.85 -14.34 10.70
CA ARG A 185 23.72 -15.47 11.17
C ARG A 185 24.49 -16.14 10.04
N ARG A 186 23.98 -16.18 8.80
CA ARG A 186 24.71 -16.74 7.64
C ARG A 186 25.72 -15.77 7.04
N CYS A 187 25.53 -14.46 7.18
CA CYS A 187 26.50 -13.46 6.73
C CYS A 187 27.69 -13.29 7.67
N GLU A 188 27.56 -13.64 8.95
CA GLU A 188 28.71 -13.60 9.90
C GLU A 188 29.81 -14.61 9.57
N HIS A 189 29.53 -15.67 8.78
CA HIS A 189 30.49 -16.71 8.42
C HIS A 189 30.97 -16.66 6.95
N GLY A 190 30.66 -15.63 6.22
CA GLY A 190 31.42 -15.13 5.05
C GLY A 190 31.47 -15.99 3.79
N VAL A 191 30.87 -17.18 3.67
CA VAL A 191 30.95 -17.98 2.44
C VAL A 191 29.66 -18.75 2.17
N LEU A 192 28.94 -18.38 1.11
CA LEU A 192 27.99 -19.27 0.45
C LEU A 192 28.76 -20.09 -0.61
N HIS A 193 28.60 -21.40 -0.60
CA HIS A 193 29.15 -22.29 -1.63
C HIS A 193 28.76 -21.78 -3.02
N GLY A 194 29.76 -21.37 -3.82
CA GLY A 194 29.56 -20.87 -5.19
C GLY A 194 30.30 -19.58 -5.52
N GLY A 195 31.13 -19.04 -4.65
CA GLY A 195 32.11 -17.99 -5.00
C GLY A 195 31.55 -16.60 -5.32
N ARG A 196 30.30 -16.26 -5.00
CA ARG A 196 29.75 -14.91 -5.14
C ARG A 196 29.72 -14.21 -3.79
N ARG A 197 30.40 -13.05 -3.66
CA ARG A 197 30.33 -12.19 -2.47
C ARG A 197 28.88 -11.76 -2.27
N CYS A 198 28.38 -11.96 -1.05
CA CYS A 198 27.10 -11.42 -0.62
C CYS A 198 27.18 -9.88 -0.63
N GLN A 199 26.55 -9.22 -1.60
CA GLN A 199 26.33 -7.79 -1.50
C GLN A 199 25.32 -7.57 -0.36
N ARG A 200 25.70 -6.79 0.62
CA ARG A 200 24.86 -6.40 1.76
C ARG A 200 23.58 -5.77 1.25
N ALA A 201 22.50 -6.53 1.22
CA ALA A 201 21.17 -5.95 1.06
C ALA A 201 20.90 -5.14 2.33
N VAL A 202 20.94 -3.83 2.22
CA VAL A 202 20.48 -2.93 3.30
C VAL A 202 18.97 -3.03 3.33
N LEU A 203 18.46 -3.82 4.25
CA LEU A 203 17.02 -3.87 4.51
C LEU A 203 16.61 -2.57 5.20
N PRO A 204 15.49 -1.96 4.79
CA PRO A 204 14.97 -0.75 5.41
C PRO A 204 14.65 -0.99 6.89
N ARG A 205 15.03 -0.04 7.74
CA ARG A 205 14.91 -0.14 9.21
C ARG A 205 13.58 0.35 9.76
N THR A 206 12.67 0.87 8.92
CA THR A 206 11.39 1.45 9.35
C THR A 206 10.23 1.01 8.44
N GLU A 207 8.99 1.09 8.93
CA GLU A 207 7.78 0.74 8.16
C GLU A 207 7.59 1.60 6.90
N THR A 208 8.09 2.83 6.88
CA THR A 208 8.13 3.72 5.72
C THR A 208 9.03 3.22 4.59
N ASP A 209 10.10 2.50 4.93
CA ASP A 209 11.03 1.96 3.95
C ASP A 209 10.45 0.71 3.24
N ALA A 210 9.60 -0.06 3.92
CA ALA A 210 8.94 -1.24 3.35
C ALA A 210 7.89 -0.87 2.29
N ALA A 211 7.17 0.24 2.49
CA ALA A 211 6.22 0.77 1.52
C ALA A 211 6.91 1.23 0.22
N SER A 212 8.11 1.79 0.31
CA SER A 212 8.90 2.25 -0.82
C SER A 212 9.41 1.12 -1.72
N LEU A 213 9.64 -0.06 -1.16
CA LEU A 213 10.10 -1.25 -1.89
C LEU A 213 8.96 -1.98 -2.63
N LEU A 214 7.73 -1.89 -2.13
CA LEU A 214 6.54 -2.40 -2.81
C LEU A 214 6.12 -1.53 -4.01
N LEU A 215 6.50 -0.25 -3.99
CA LEU A 215 6.21 0.73 -5.06
C LEU A 215 7.26 0.73 -6.20
N SER A 216 8.36 0.00 -6.09
CA SER A 216 9.39 -0.09 -7.15
C SER A 216 9.07 -1.04 -8.31
N GLY A 217 7.98 -1.82 -8.21
CA GLY A 217 7.43 -2.57 -9.34
C GLY A 217 6.38 -1.73 -10.07
N ARG A 218 6.44 -1.65 -11.35
CA ARG A 218 5.68 -0.88 -12.36
C ARG A 218 4.22 -0.42 -12.09
N CYS A 219 3.64 -0.70 -10.92
CA CYS A 219 2.34 -0.19 -10.47
C CYS A 219 2.41 1.25 -9.90
N ALA A 220 3.60 1.83 -9.73
CA ALA A 220 3.78 3.16 -9.13
C ALA A 220 3.35 4.34 -10.04
N ALA A 221 3.01 4.10 -11.30
CA ALA A 221 2.64 5.17 -12.24
C ALA A 221 1.29 5.81 -11.91
N ALA A 222 0.34 5.04 -11.38
CA ALA A 222 -1.02 5.51 -11.10
C ALA A 222 -1.15 6.39 -9.84
N ILE A 223 -0.26 6.23 -8.86
CA ILE A 223 -0.36 6.97 -7.58
C ILE A 223 0.27 8.36 -7.65
N LYS A 224 1.14 8.63 -8.62
CA LYS A 224 1.83 9.94 -8.74
C LYS A 224 0.95 11.09 -9.21
N THR A 225 -0.21 10.82 -9.81
CA THR A 225 -1.04 11.87 -10.45
C THR A 225 -2.15 12.42 -9.56
N ILE A 226 -2.51 11.75 -8.47
CA ILE A 226 -3.66 12.13 -7.61
C ILE A 226 -3.36 13.29 -6.64
N SER A 227 -2.11 13.77 -6.53
CA SER A 227 -1.73 14.84 -5.60
C SER A 227 -1.45 16.20 -6.24
N ALA A 228 -1.90 16.44 -7.48
CA ALA A 228 -1.61 17.67 -8.22
C ALA A 228 -2.88 18.37 -8.74
N GLU A 229 -3.88 18.59 -7.87
CA GLU A 229 -4.87 19.70 -8.03
C GLU A 229 -5.38 20.13 -6.66
#